data_ddb33e341583f5bd5f570c0be05cff48
#
_entry.id   ddb33e341583f5bd5f570c0be05cff48
#
_cell.length_a   1.000
_cell.length_b   1.000
_cell.length_c   1.000
_cell.angle_alpha   90.00
_cell.angle_beta   90.00
_cell.angle_gamma   90.00
#
_symmetry.space_group_name_H-M   'P 1'
#
loop_
_entity.id
_entity.type
_entity.pdbx_description
1 polymer ?
#
loop_
_entity_poly.entity_id
_entity_poly.type
_entity_poly.pdbx_seq_one_letter_code
_entity_poly.pdbx_strand_id
1 'polypeptide(L)'
;MLKPLALATILLVAASSYCQKASEKSKRFKGMYFQWGYNKEWYTKSNLRFSLSNGDKFTVHKVKAHDSPDLDAIINVPTQISIPQYSYRIGFYLNKTKTKAIELNFDHIKYIATDYQTARVSGVYNGKIIDEQKLLDPQNFLHLEHTDGGNLMHINYVQIHHLLEKKATTKPLLNAIWKVGAGFNIPRTDVTWKGEQFNNQFHIAGYNISAEAGARYYFLKNIFFETTAKTGFVHYVNALANTAANKGNKVEHHFGYFELIGTVGFDINW
;
A
#
# COMPACT_ATOMS: atom_id res chain seq x y z
N MET A 1 -13.07 -14.70 15.62
CA MET A 1 -12.30 -14.13 14.50
C MET A 1 -12.52 -14.99 13.26
N LEU A 2 -13.25 -14.49 12.27
CA LEU A 2 -13.42 -15.17 10.98
C LEU A 2 -12.11 -15.10 10.21
N LYS A 3 -11.58 -16.25 9.79
CA LYS A 3 -10.31 -16.34 9.05
C LYS A 3 -10.43 -15.54 7.74
N PRO A 4 -9.41 -14.81 7.29
CA PRO A 4 -9.45 -13.96 6.09
C PRO A 4 -9.84 -14.71 4.81
N LEU A 5 -9.60 -16.01 4.75
CA LEU A 5 -10.00 -16.87 3.63
C LEU A 5 -11.55 -16.97 3.49
N ALA A 6 -12.28 -16.97 4.60
CA ALA A 6 -13.75 -17.03 4.58
C ALA A 6 -14.36 -15.72 4.07
N LEU A 7 -13.73 -14.57 4.36
CA LEU A 7 -14.19 -13.27 3.88
C LEU A 7 -13.99 -13.11 2.36
N ALA A 8 -12.86 -13.61 1.83
CA ALA A 8 -12.59 -13.60 0.38
C ALA A 8 -13.57 -14.50 -0.38
N THR A 9 -13.93 -15.65 0.18
CA THR A 9 -14.90 -16.58 -0.44
C THR A 9 -16.32 -16.00 -0.42
N ILE A 10 -16.72 -15.32 0.64
CA ILE A 10 -18.02 -14.66 0.74
C ILE A 10 -18.13 -13.49 -0.24
N LEU A 11 -17.09 -12.70 -0.43
CA LEU A 11 -17.04 -11.62 -1.42
C LEU A 11 -17.13 -12.14 -2.86
N LEU A 12 -16.49 -13.26 -3.18
CA LEU A 12 -16.55 -13.90 -4.49
C LEU A 12 -17.95 -14.48 -4.79
N VAL A 13 -18.60 -15.09 -3.82
CA VAL A 13 -19.97 -15.65 -3.95
C VAL A 13 -21.01 -14.53 -4.02
N ALA A 14 -20.88 -13.46 -3.23
CA ALA A 14 -21.75 -12.30 -3.30
C ALA A 14 -21.65 -11.55 -4.65
N ALA A 15 -20.43 -11.42 -5.19
CA ALA A 15 -20.22 -10.80 -6.50
C ALA A 15 -20.87 -11.61 -7.64
N SER A 16 -20.82 -12.95 -7.59
CA SER A 16 -21.44 -13.80 -8.60
C SER A 16 -22.98 -13.77 -8.56
N SER A 17 -23.58 -13.65 -7.39
CA SER A 17 -25.04 -13.60 -7.23
C SER A 17 -25.66 -12.25 -7.66
N TYR A 18 -24.92 -11.15 -7.51
CA TYR A 18 -25.35 -9.83 -7.97
C TYR A 18 -25.26 -9.68 -9.50
N CYS A 19 -24.36 -10.42 -10.15
CA CYS A 19 -24.13 -10.34 -11.60
C CYS A 19 -25.28 -10.97 -12.42
N GLN A 20 -26.09 -11.86 -11.86
CA GLN A 20 -27.15 -12.57 -12.61
C GLN A 20 -28.45 -11.78 -12.82
N LYS A 21 -28.65 -10.62 -12.19
CA LYS A 21 -29.89 -9.83 -12.25
C LYS A 21 -29.81 -8.51 -13.01
N ALA A 22 -28.74 -8.22 -13.73
CA ALA A 22 -28.65 -6.98 -14.52
C ALA A 22 -29.30 -7.15 -15.91
N SER A 23 -30.46 -6.54 -16.04
CA SER A 23 -31.20 -6.29 -17.30
C SER A 23 -30.26 -5.86 -18.47
N GLU A 24 -30.65 -6.19 -19.72
CA GLU A 24 -29.93 -5.93 -21.00
C GLU A 24 -29.59 -4.46 -21.34
N LYS A 25 -29.69 -3.53 -20.42
CA LYS A 25 -29.11 -2.20 -20.57
C LYS A 25 -27.59 -2.32 -20.66
N SER A 26 -27.01 -1.96 -21.78
CA SER A 26 -25.58 -1.88 -22.12
C SER A 26 -24.67 -1.91 -20.87
N LYS A 27 -24.10 -3.08 -20.59
CA LYS A 27 -23.21 -3.26 -19.42
C LYS A 27 -22.14 -2.18 -19.46
N ARG A 28 -22.07 -1.34 -18.43
CA ARG A 28 -21.14 -0.22 -18.31
C ARG A 28 -19.68 -0.70 -18.38
N PHE A 29 -19.41 -1.87 -17.80
CA PHE A 29 -18.12 -2.53 -17.83
C PHE A 29 -18.14 -3.74 -18.77
N LYS A 30 -17.03 -4.01 -19.43
CA LYS A 30 -16.86 -5.03 -20.47
C LYS A 30 -16.04 -6.24 -20.01
N GLY A 31 -15.96 -6.45 -18.72
CA GLY A 31 -15.22 -7.49 -18.02
C GLY A 31 -14.51 -6.92 -16.82
N MET A 32 -13.92 -7.79 -16.04
CA MET A 32 -13.08 -7.42 -14.90
C MET A 32 -11.86 -8.32 -14.81
N TYR A 33 -10.88 -7.92 -14.01
CA TYR A 33 -9.77 -8.76 -13.61
C TYR A 33 -9.53 -8.65 -12.11
N PHE A 34 -8.95 -9.67 -11.55
CA PHE A 34 -8.40 -9.70 -10.21
C PHE A 34 -6.93 -10.03 -10.28
N GLN A 35 -6.12 -9.41 -9.42
CA GLN A 35 -4.69 -9.70 -9.26
C GLN A 35 -4.35 -9.75 -7.79
N TRP A 36 -3.38 -10.59 -7.46
CA TRP A 36 -2.78 -10.68 -6.16
C TRP A 36 -1.30 -11.01 -6.30
N GLY A 37 -0.47 -10.48 -5.41
CA GLY A 37 0.95 -10.73 -5.39
C GLY A 37 1.67 -9.95 -4.32
N TYR A 38 2.95 -9.67 -4.56
CA TYR A 38 3.84 -9.10 -3.57
C TYR A 38 4.55 -7.87 -4.13
N ASN A 39 5.01 -7.03 -3.22
CA ASN A 39 5.73 -5.80 -3.54
C ASN A 39 6.96 -5.62 -2.66
N LYS A 40 7.83 -4.71 -3.08
CA LYS A 40 9.00 -4.23 -2.34
C LYS A 40 9.19 -2.76 -2.60
N GLU A 41 9.57 -2.00 -1.56
CA GLU A 41 9.59 -0.55 -1.60
C GLU A 41 10.91 0.07 -1.15
N TRP A 42 11.11 1.30 -1.61
CA TRP A 42 12.19 2.20 -1.20
C TRP A 42 11.59 3.58 -0.94
N TYR A 43 12.01 4.23 0.15
CA TYR A 43 11.46 5.47 0.63
C TYR A 43 12.47 6.62 0.56
N THR A 44 12.00 7.82 0.24
CA THR A 44 12.78 9.04 0.48
C THR A 44 12.79 9.36 1.97
N LYS A 45 13.76 10.17 2.41
CA LYS A 45 13.76 10.69 3.80
C LYS A 45 12.51 11.52 4.05
N SER A 46 11.97 11.44 5.27
CA SER A 46 10.83 12.22 5.70
C SER A 46 11.10 13.02 6.98
N ASN A 47 10.28 14.06 7.20
CA ASN A 47 10.26 14.78 8.47
C ASN A 47 9.06 14.27 9.27
N LEU A 48 9.31 13.74 10.48
CA LEU A 48 8.25 13.28 11.38
C LEU A 48 7.87 14.44 12.32
N ARG A 49 6.69 15.01 12.11
CA ARG A 49 6.15 16.12 12.92
C ARG A 49 5.19 15.57 13.95
N PHE A 50 5.61 15.55 15.20
CA PHE A 50 4.80 15.11 16.33
C PHE A 50 4.00 16.26 16.92
N SER A 51 2.74 15.98 17.26
CA SER A 51 1.87 16.81 18.08
C SER A 51 1.34 15.95 19.22
N LEU A 52 1.82 16.22 20.43
CA LEU A 52 1.49 15.44 21.61
C LEU A 52 0.33 16.05 22.39
N SER A 53 -0.41 15.22 23.10
CA SER A 53 -1.59 15.62 23.89
C SER A 53 -1.28 16.56 25.06
N ASN A 54 -0.02 16.58 25.53
CA ASN A 54 0.47 17.52 26.55
C ASN A 54 0.79 18.92 25.99
N GLY A 55 0.60 19.15 24.67
CA GLY A 55 0.88 20.41 24.00
C GLY A 55 2.25 20.49 23.36
N ASP A 56 3.14 19.55 23.57
CA ASP A 56 4.45 19.50 22.92
C ASP A 56 4.30 19.31 21.39
N LYS A 57 5.13 20.03 20.64
CA LYS A 57 5.21 19.92 19.17
C LYS A 57 6.66 19.96 18.75
N PHE A 58 7.14 18.91 18.11
CA PHE A 58 8.52 18.82 17.63
C PHE A 58 8.58 18.07 16.31
N THR A 59 9.69 18.26 15.60
CA THR A 59 9.99 17.63 14.33
C THR A 59 11.31 16.85 14.42
N VAL A 60 11.26 15.61 14.00
CA VAL A 60 12.46 14.79 13.73
C VAL A 60 12.76 14.91 12.25
N HIS A 61 13.90 15.52 11.89
CA HIS A 61 14.19 15.91 10.53
C HIS A 61 14.93 14.83 9.74
N LYS A 62 14.57 14.71 8.44
CA LYS A 62 15.29 13.89 7.44
C LYS A 62 15.49 12.43 7.86
N VAL A 63 14.50 11.84 8.52
CA VAL A 63 14.52 10.44 8.96
C VAL A 63 14.60 9.53 7.75
N LYS A 64 15.57 8.60 7.77
CA LYS A 64 15.65 7.49 6.82
C LYS A 64 14.67 6.40 7.26
N ALA A 65 14.05 5.76 6.29
CA ALA A 65 13.21 4.59 6.52
C ALA A 65 13.58 3.47 5.56
N HIS A 66 13.24 2.26 5.95
CA HIS A 66 13.43 1.06 5.15
C HIS A 66 12.16 0.23 5.12
N ASP A 67 12.13 -0.72 4.21
CA ASP A 67 11.07 -1.68 3.97
C ASP A 67 11.43 -3.03 4.62
N SER A 68 10.43 -3.84 4.95
CA SER A 68 10.58 -5.23 5.43
C SER A 68 9.60 -6.15 4.71
N PRO A 69 9.85 -6.48 3.42
CA PRO A 69 8.87 -7.16 2.57
C PRO A 69 8.66 -8.63 2.94
N ASP A 70 9.54 -9.26 3.74
CA ASP A 70 9.50 -10.66 4.20
C ASP A 70 9.27 -11.67 3.07
N LEU A 71 9.87 -11.43 1.88
CA LEU A 71 9.67 -12.26 0.69
C LEU A 71 10.13 -13.71 0.87
N ASP A 72 11.06 -13.95 1.79
CA ASP A 72 11.52 -15.31 2.11
C ASP A 72 10.39 -16.17 2.69
N ALA A 73 9.38 -15.56 3.30
CA ALA A 73 8.22 -16.27 3.80
C ALA A 73 7.39 -16.92 2.67
N ILE A 74 7.47 -16.45 1.43
CA ILE A 74 6.81 -17.08 0.26
C ILE A 74 7.30 -18.52 0.09
N ILE A 75 8.57 -18.77 0.34
CA ILE A 75 9.21 -20.09 0.20
C ILE A 75 9.13 -20.86 1.51
N ASN A 76 9.46 -20.21 2.63
CA ASN A 76 9.62 -20.88 3.92
C ASN A 76 8.29 -21.21 4.61
N VAL A 77 7.25 -20.39 4.39
CA VAL A 77 5.94 -20.54 5.04
C VAL A 77 4.80 -20.26 4.03
N PRO A 78 4.68 -21.05 2.95
CA PRO A 78 3.78 -20.74 1.82
C PRO A 78 2.29 -20.68 2.17
N THR A 79 1.90 -21.16 3.34
CA THR A 79 0.52 -21.06 3.84
C THR A 79 0.20 -19.72 4.51
N GLN A 80 1.22 -18.92 4.82
CA GLN A 80 1.06 -17.62 5.48
C GLN A 80 1.17 -16.48 4.47
N ILE A 81 0.26 -16.45 3.52
CA ILE A 81 0.23 -15.54 2.37
C ILE A 81 0.15 -14.05 2.72
N SER A 82 -0.13 -13.71 3.97
CA SER A 82 -0.23 -12.33 4.46
C SER A 82 0.99 -11.86 5.27
N ILE A 83 2.00 -12.71 5.49
CA ILE A 83 3.25 -12.29 6.13
C ILE A 83 4.11 -11.48 5.16
N PRO A 84 4.34 -11.94 3.90
CA PRO A 84 5.00 -11.09 2.93
C PRO A 84 4.16 -9.86 2.63
N GLN A 85 4.83 -8.78 2.26
CA GLN A 85 4.20 -7.53 1.87
C GLN A 85 3.41 -7.73 0.57
N TYR A 86 2.09 -7.64 0.65
CA TYR A 86 1.18 -8.05 -0.42
C TYR A 86 0.45 -6.88 -1.08
N SER A 87 0.05 -7.11 -2.33
CA SER A 87 -0.78 -6.21 -3.13
C SER A 87 -1.92 -6.98 -3.78
N TYR A 88 -3.12 -6.41 -3.84
CA TYR A 88 -4.21 -6.93 -4.64
C TYR A 88 -4.96 -5.83 -5.36
N ARG A 89 -5.54 -6.20 -6.51
CA ARG A 89 -6.20 -5.29 -7.41
C ARG A 89 -7.46 -5.88 -8.00
N ILE A 90 -8.46 -5.04 -8.20
CA ILE A 90 -9.69 -5.36 -8.90
C ILE A 90 -9.88 -4.31 -9.99
N GLY A 91 -9.79 -4.71 -11.26
CA GLY A 91 -9.94 -3.81 -12.40
C GLY A 91 -11.21 -4.09 -13.19
N PHE A 92 -11.85 -3.03 -13.70
CA PHE A 92 -13.06 -3.07 -14.48
C PHE A 92 -12.78 -2.47 -15.86
N TYR A 93 -12.88 -3.30 -16.92
CA TYR A 93 -12.63 -2.87 -18.27
C TYR A 93 -13.73 -1.92 -18.77
N LEU A 94 -13.30 -0.78 -19.31
CA LEU A 94 -14.18 0.27 -19.82
C LEU A 94 -14.58 0.05 -21.29
N ASN A 95 -13.81 -0.74 -22.04
CA ASN A 95 -14.03 -0.99 -23.45
C ASN A 95 -13.89 -2.47 -23.82
N LYS A 96 -14.49 -2.87 -24.95
CA LYS A 96 -14.50 -4.27 -25.44
C LYS A 96 -13.09 -4.77 -25.80
N THR A 97 -12.20 -3.89 -26.21
CA THR A 97 -10.80 -4.20 -26.54
C THR A 97 -9.93 -4.39 -25.32
N LYS A 98 -10.47 -4.14 -24.12
CA LYS A 98 -9.77 -4.26 -22.82
C LYS A 98 -8.47 -3.44 -22.74
N THR A 99 -8.46 -2.29 -23.45
CA THR A 99 -7.30 -1.39 -23.44
C THR A 99 -7.38 -0.30 -22.39
N LYS A 100 -8.53 -0.14 -21.72
CA LYS A 100 -8.79 0.86 -20.68
C LYS A 100 -9.52 0.23 -19.50
N ALA A 101 -9.10 0.54 -18.27
CA ALA A 101 -9.79 0.09 -17.08
C ALA A 101 -9.76 1.15 -15.96
N ILE A 102 -10.70 1.00 -15.01
CA ILE A 102 -10.59 1.58 -13.66
C ILE A 102 -10.23 0.44 -12.72
N GLU A 103 -9.25 0.67 -11.87
CA GLU A 103 -8.71 -0.34 -10.95
C GLU A 103 -8.80 0.17 -9.52
N LEU A 104 -9.31 -0.66 -8.61
CA LEU A 104 -9.15 -0.50 -7.18
C LEU A 104 -7.90 -1.28 -6.77
N ASN A 105 -6.98 -0.61 -6.13
CA ASN A 105 -5.71 -1.17 -5.73
C ASN A 105 -5.53 -1.00 -4.23
N PHE A 106 -4.98 -2.02 -3.60
CA PHE A 106 -4.55 -2.03 -2.21
C PHE A 106 -3.12 -2.54 -2.15
N ASP A 107 -2.20 -1.70 -1.64
CA ASP A 107 -0.82 -2.07 -1.37
C ASP A 107 -0.59 -2.04 0.14
N HIS A 108 -0.20 -3.19 0.67
CA HIS A 108 0.29 -3.29 2.03
C HIS A 108 1.75 -2.92 2.04
N ILE A 109 2.09 -1.77 2.63
CA ILE A 109 3.46 -1.27 2.72
C ILE A 109 3.97 -1.36 4.16
N LYS A 110 5.29 -1.50 4.32
CA LYS A 110 5.96 -1.57 5.62
C LYS A 110 7.02 -0.45 5.70
N TYR A 111 6.60 0.71 6.20
CA TYR A 111 7.51 1.83 6.44
C TYR A 111 8.06 1.76 7.85
N ILE A 112 9.38 1.58 8.00
CA ILE A 112 10.07 1.50 9.28
C ILE A 112 11.09 2.63 9.36
N ALA A 113 10.93 3.59 10.29
CA ALA A 113 11.96 4.57 10.59
C ALA A 113 13.19 3.82 11.13
N THR A 114 14.34 3.97 10.45
CA THR A 114 15.55 3.21 10.79
C THR A 114 16.03 3.60 12.18
N ASP A 115 16.16 2.63 13.07
CA ASP A 115 16.69 2.82 14.42
C ASP A 115 18.17 3.20 14.42
N TYR A 116 18.61 3.76 15.51
CA TYR A 116 20.00 4.16 15.78
C TYR A 116 20.61 5.11 14.74
N GLN A 117 19.78 5.79 13.95
CA GLN A 117 20.22 6.93 13.16
C GLN A 117 20.21 8.19 14.01
N THR A 118 21.17 9.09 13.76
CA THR A 118 21.14 10.43 14.35
C THR A 118 20.34 11.37 13.46
N ALA A 119 19.39 12.09 14.05
CA ALA A 119 18.56 13.08 13.36
C ALA A 119 18.47 14.37 14.19
N ARG A 120 18.34 15.52 13.51
CA ARG A 120 18.04 16.79 14.17
C ARG A 120 16.60 16.74 14.69
N VAL A 121 16.40 17.11 15.95
CA VAL A 121 15.10 17.27 16.58
C VAL A 121 14.93 18.71 17.01
N SER A 122 13.87 19.38 16.54
CA SER A 122 13.60 20.78 16.89
C SER A 122 12.13 21.01 17.23
N GLY A 123 11.88 21.95 18.12
CA GLY A 123 10.54 22.30 18.59
C GLY A 123 10.42 22.24 20.10
N VAL A 124 9.24 21.98 20.62
CA VAL A 124 8.97 21.85 22.06
C VAL A 124 8.88 20.36 22.41
N TYR A 125 9.75 19.88 23.30
CA TYR A 125 9.78 18.51 23.80
C TYR A 125 10.02 18.49 25.30
N ASN A 126 9.18 17.78 26.07
CA ASN A 126 9.13 17.82 27.53
C ASN A 126 9.02 19.24 28.09
N GLY A 127 8.19 20.09 27.45
CA GLY A 127 7.96 21.50 27.86
C GLY A 127 9.15 22.43 27.59
N LYS A 128 10.21 21.99 26.90
CA LYS A 128 11.41 22.79 26.60
C LYS A 128 11.59 22.95 25.10
N ILE A 129 12.02 24.15 24.68
CA ILE A 129 12.46 24.40 23.31
C ILE A 129 13.79 23.69 23.12
N ILE A 130 13.87 22.84 22.10
CA ILE A 130 15.09 22.11 21.73
C ILE A 130 15.41 22.30 20.25
N ASP A 131 16.68 22.23 19.93
CA ASP A 131 17.20 22.11 18.56
C ASP A 131 18.56 21.39 18.63
N GLU A 132 18.51 20.08 18.60
CA GLU A 132 19.69 19.24 18.86
C GLU A 132 19.68 17.98 18.00
N GLN A 133 20.84 17.33 17.92
CA GLN A 133 20.97 16.00 17.34
C GLN A 133 20.59 14.94 18.37
N LYS A 134 19.68 14.05 17.99
CA LYS A 134 19.28 12.89 18.83
C LYS A 134 19.45 11.59 18.08
N LEU A 135 19.87 10.57 18.81
CA LEU A 135 19.84 9.19 18.35
C LEU A 135 18.38 8.69 18.41
N LEU A 136 17.89 8.11 17.33
CA LEU A 136 16.58 7.44 17.31
C LEU A 136 16.75 6.06 17.95
N ASP A 137 16.84 6.03 19.26
CA ASP A 137 16.97 4.84 20.07
C ASP A 137 15.60 4.48 20.66
N PRO A 138 15.03 3.31 20.31
CA PRO A 138 13.73 2.89 20.84
C PRO A 138 13.64 2.89 22.35
N GLN A 139 14.75 2.56 23.05
CA GLN A 139 14.77 2.47 24.50
C GLN A 139 14.85 3.82 25.20
N ASN A 140 15.52 4.81 24.57
CA ASN A 140 15.79 6.09 25.22
C ASN A 140 15.03 7.28 24.58
N PHE A 141 14.51 7.13 23.35
CA PHE A 141 13.81 8.20 22.68
C PHE A 141 12.59 7.70 21.90
N LEU A 142 12.77 7.27 20.63
CA LEU A 142 11.67 7.06 19.70
C LEU A 142 11.98 5.98 18.67
N HIS A 143 11.00 5.11 18.41
CA HIS A 143 10.83 4.34 17.19
C HIS A 143 9.44 4.61 16.60
N LEU A 144 9.32 4.54 15.28
CA LEU A 144 8.04 4.68 14.57
C LEU A 144 8.02 3.78 13.34
N GLU A 145 6.94 3.01 13.20
CA GLU A 145 6.73 2.18 12.02
C GLU A 145 5.25 2.07 11.63
N HIS A 146 5.02 1.67 10.37
CA HIS A 146 3.72 1.30 9.82
C HIS A 146 3.80 -0.12 9.21
N THR A 147 4.22 -1.11 10.00
CA THR A 147 4.46 -2.49 9.54
C THR A 147 3.24 -3.38 9.61
N ASP A 148 2.35 -3.14 10.57
CA ASP A 148 1.05 -3.82 10.64
C ASP A 148 0.05 -3.30 9.57
N GLY A 149 0.51 -2.37 8.74
CA GLY A 149 -0.17 -1.83 7.57
C GLY A 149 0.06 -0.35 7.39
N GLY A 150 0.98 0.03 6.51
CA GLY A 150 1.02 1.38 5.95
C GLY A 150 -0.04 1.62 4.89
N ASN A 151 -0.89 0.66 4.65
CA ASN A 151 -1.94 0.43 3.65
C ASN A 151 -2.28 1.62 2.76
N LEU A 152 -1.95 1.51 1.48
CA LEU A 152 -2.29 2.50 0.45
C LEU A 152 -3.47 1.99 -0.37
N MET A 153 -4.58 2.71 -0.32
CA MET A 153 -5.74 2.47 -1.19
C MET A 153 -5.66 3.43 -2.37
N HIS A 154 -5.83 2.91 -3.60
CA HIS A 154 -5.84 3.73 -4.82
C HIS A 154 -7.07 3.44 -5.68
N ILE A 155 -7.48 4.46 -6.42
CA ILE A 155 -8.30 4.31 -7.61
C ILE A 155 -7.43 4.71 -8.79
N ASN A 156 -7.13 3.75 -9.67
CA ASN A 156 -6.25 3.93 -10.81
C ASN A 156 -7.04 4.01 -12.12
N TYR A 157 -6.66 4.91 -13.00
CA TYR A 157 -6.90 4.77 -14.43
C TYR A 157 -5.80 3.90 -15.03
N VAL A 158 -6.18 2.88 -15.78
CA VAL A 158 -5.27 1.92 -16.40
C VAL A 158 -5.38 2.00 -17.90
N GLN A 159 -4.25 2.15 -18.58
CA GLN A 159 -4.12 2.05 -20.03
C GLN A 159 -3.27 0.83 -20.37
N ILE A 160 -3.77 0.01 -21.28
CA ILE A 160 -3.15 -1.25 -21.72
C ILE A 160 -2.90 -1.15 -23.22
N HIS A 161 -1.69 -1.49 -23.65
CA HIS A 161 -1.27 -1.52 -25.04
C HIS A 161 -0.87 -2.95 -25.42
N HIS A 162 -1.53 -3.55 -26.38
CA HIS A 162 -1.20 -4.87 -26.90
C HIS A 162 0.12 -4.79 -27.71
N LEU A 163 1.15 -5.50 -27.26
CA LEU A 163 2.46 -5.55 -27.92
C LEU A 163 2.59 -6.79 -28.80
N LEU A 164 2.19 -7.94 -28.27
CA LEU A 164 2.26 -9.22 -28.97
C LEU A 164 0.92 -9.97 -28.83
N GLU A 165 0.54 -10.67 -29.88
CA GLU A 165 -0.63 -11.53 -29.94
C GLU A 165 -0.25 -12.99 -30.20
N LYS A 166 -1.05 -13.93 -29.72
CA LYS A 166 -0.89 -15.36 -30.04
C LYS A 166 -1.33 -15.59 -31.49
N LYS A 167 -0.41 -16.01 -32.36
CA LYS A 167 -0.66 -16.22 -33.81
C LYS A 167 -1.91 -17.05 -34.12
N ALA A 168 -2.22 -18.05 -33.29
CA ALA A 168 -3.35 -18.95 -33.52
C ALA A 168 -4.72 -18.38 -33.10
N THR A 169 -4.79 -17.33 -32.27
CA THR A 169 -6.04 -16.88 -31.64
C THR A 169 -6.25 -15.37 -31.64
N THR A 170 -5.30 -14.58 -32.15
CA THR A 170 -5.29 -13.10 -32.09
C THR A 170 -5.54 -12.53 -30.67
N LYS A 171 -5.25 -13.36 -29.64
CA LYS A 171 -5.39 -12.93 -28.23
C LYS A 171 -4.12 -12.27 -27.74
N PRO A 172 -4.22 -11.25 -26.90
CA PRO A 172 -3.04 -10.63 -26.30
C PRO A 172 -2.17 -11.66 -25.63
N LEU A 173 -0.87 -11.64 -25.92
CA LEU A 173 0.15 -12.43 -25.26
C LEU A 173 0.96 -11.57 -24.30
N LEU A 174 1.39 -10.40 -24.79
CA LEU A 174 2.16 -9.42 -24.01
C LEU A 174 1.58 -8.04 -24.19
N ASN A 175 1.36 -7.36 -23.07
CA ASN A 175 0.85 -5.99 -23.04
C ASN A 175 1.84 -5.09 -22.28
N ALA A 176 2.02 -3.86 -22.76
CA ALA A 176 2.55 -2.78 -21.93
C ALA A 176 1.38 -2.13 -21.18
N ILE A 177 1.63 -1.73 -19.94
CA ILE A 177 0.62 -1.12 -19.07
C ILE A 177 1.22 0.13 -18.43
N TRP A 178 0.40 1.17 -18.32
CA TRP A 178 0.66 2.26 -17.41
C TRP A 178 -0.60 2.62 -16.64
N LYS A 179 -0.42 3.12 -15.43
CA LYS A 179 -1.48 3.50 -14.52
C LYS A 179 -1.15 4.82 -13.85
N VAL A 180 -2.17 5.60 -13.56
CA VAL A 180 -2.09 6.78 -12.68
C VAL A 180 -3.24 6.73 -11.71
N GLY A 181 -3.00 7.07 -10.48
CA GLY A 181 -4.02 6.98 -9.45
C GLY A 181 -3.79 7.87 -8.25
N ALA A 182 -4.84 7.97 -7.47
CA ALA A 182 -4.84 8.66 -6.20
C ALA A 182 -5.73 7.90 -5.20
N GLY A 183 -5.52 8.15 -3.93
CA GLY A 183 -6.28 7.50 -2.90
C GLY A 183 -5.97 7.98 -1.51
N PHE A 184 -6.25 7.14 -0.53
CA PHE A 184 -6.08 7.45 0.89
C PHE A 184 -5.28 6.37 1.61
N ASN A 185 -4.68 6.76 2.73
CA ASN A 185 -3.81 5.92 3.53
C ASN A 185 -4.53 5.48 4.79
N ILE A 186 -4.41 4.18 5.13
CA ILE A 186 -5.02 3.60 6.34
C ILE A 186 -3.91 2.92 7.15
N PRO A 187 -3.05 3.69 7.85
CA PRO A 187 -1.98 3.09 8.63
C PRO A 187 -2.50 2.47 9.93
N ARG A 188 -1.77 1.47 10.39
CA ARG A 188 -1.69 1.06 11.78
C ARG A 188 -0.28 1.37 12.25
N THR A 189 -0.14 2.47 12.98
CA THR A 189 1.16 2.95 13.41
C THR A 189 1.56 2.28 14.72
N ASP A 190 2.76 1.73 14.76
CA ASP A 190 3.44 1.33 15.98
C ASP A 190 4.45 2.39 16.37
N VAL A 191 4.42 2.78 17.64
CA VAL A 191 5.33 3.78 18.21
C VAL A 191 5.93 3.24 19.48
N THR A 192 7.25 3.30 19.59
CA THR A 192 7.94 3.03 20.87
C THR A 192 8.51 4.34 21.41
N TRP A 193 8.07 4.71 22.60
CA TRP A 193 8.57 5.85 23.35
C TRP A 193 9.34 5.38 24.58
N LYS A 194 10.67 5.60 24.60
CA LYS A 194 11.52 5.26 25.73
C LYS A 194 11.29 3.84 26.26
N GLY A 195 11.25 2.87 25.33
CA GLY A 195 11.06 1.46 25.61
C GLY A 195 9.61 0.99 25.74
N GLU A 196 8.63 1.90 25.78
CA GLU A 196 7.21 1.54 25.82
C GLU A 196 6.62 1.51 24.43
N GLN A 197 6.34 0.30 23.93
CA GLN A 197 5.71 0.08 22.64
C GLN A 197 4.18 0.22 22.72
N PHE A 198 3.58 0.86 21.71
CA PHE A 198 2.14 0.96 21.58
C PHE A 198 1.71 0.86 20.12
N ASN A 199 0.93 -0.18 19.82
CA ASN A 199 0.37 -0.39 18.50
C ASN A 199 -1.01 0.30 18.41
N ASN A 200 -1.11 1.31 17.53
CA ASN A 200 -2.30 2.13 17.34
C ASN A 200 -3.36 1.41 16.48
N GLN A 201 -4.53 2.01 16.34
CA GLN A 201 -5.63 1.48 15.54
C GLN A 201 -5.56 1.97 14.10
N PHE A 202 -6.14 1.20 13.17
CA PHE A 202 -6.33 1.63 11.79
C PHE A 202 -7.28 2.84 11.71
N HIS A 203 -6.93 3.82 10.89
CA HIS A 203 -7.82 4.93 10.54
C HIS A 203 -7.35 5.57 9.22
N ILE A 204 -8.22 6.36 8.59
CA ILE A 204 -7.83 7.13 7.41
C ILE A 204 -6.97 8.31 7.88
N ALA A 205 -5.69 8.28 7.53
CA ALA A 205 -4.70 9.21 8.05
C ALA A 205 -4.14 10.18 7.01
N GLY A 206 -4.53 10.07 5.75
CA GLY A 206 -3.97 10.92 4.72
C GLY A 206 -4.29 10.45 3.31
N TYR A 207 -3.49 10.88 2.35
CA TYR A 207 -3.70 10.64 0.93
C TYR A 207 -2.40 10.24 0.24
N ASN A 208 -2.56 9.65 -0.96
CA ASN A 208 -1.45 9.27 -1.82
C ASN A 208 -1.79 9.53 -3.30
N ILE A 209 -0.75 9.67 -4.10
CA ILE A 209 -0.82 9.71 -5.56
C ILE A 209 0.29 8.84 -6.14
N SER A 210 0.04 8.22 -7.28
CA SER A 210 1.04 7.36 -7.91
C SER A 210 0.94 7.32 -9.44
N ALA A 211 2.07 6.95 -10.05
CA ALA A 211 2.19 6.52 -11.42
C ALA A 211 2.89 5.17 -11.47
N GLU A 212 2.44 4.26 -12.32
CA GLU A 212 2.91 2.90 -12.44
C GLU A 212 3.04 2.51 -13.91
N ALA A 213 4.07 1.75 -14.26
CA ALA A 213 4.26 1.22 -15.60
C ALA A 213 4.90 -0.17 -15.55
N GLY A 214 4.58 -1.01 -16.55
CA GLY A 214 5.12 -2.35 -16.62
C GLY A 214 4.53 -3.20 -17.73
N ALA A 215 4.53 -4.51 -17.53
CA ALA A 215 4.12 -5.48 -18.52
C ALA A 215 3.21 -6.56 -17.92
N ARG A 216 2.23 -7.00 -18.73
CA ARG A 216 1.33 -8.12 -18.42
C ARG A 216 1.51 -9.20 -19.46
N TYR A 217 1.85 -10.41 -19.03
CA TYR A 217 2.07 -11.58 -19.87
C TYR A 217 1.01 -12.65 -19.62
N TYR A 218 0.26 -13.04 -20.66
CA TYR A 218 -0.77 -14.06 -20.59
C TYR A 218 -0.17 -15.45 -20.89
N PHE A 219 0.14 -16.24 -19.86
CA PHE A 219 0.62 -17.60 -20.05
C PHE A 219 -0.52 -18.62 -20.28
N LEU A 220 -1.73 -18.35 -19.80
CA LEU A 220 -2.96 -19.08 -20.11
C LEU A 220 -3.99 -18.17 -20.78
N LYS A 221 -5.16 -18.70 -21.13
CA LYS A 221 -6.21 -17.98 -21.86
C LYS A 221 -6.68 -16.70 -21.13
N ASN A 222 -6.83 -16.79 -19.81
CA ASN A 222 -7.37 -15.73 -18.96
C ASN A 222 -6.49 -15.48 -17.73
N ILE A 223 -5.34 -16.16 -17.60
CA ILE A 223 -4.44 -16.01 -16.46
C ILE A 223 -3.16 -15.35 -16.93
N PHE A 224 -2.71 -14.37 -16.19
CA PHE A 224 -1.55 -13.57 -16.54
C PHE A 224 -0.64 -13.33 -15.32
N PHE A 225 0.60 -13.03 -15.63
CA PHE A 225 1.55 -12.44 -14.70
C PHE A 225 1.72 -10.96 -15.08
N GLU A 226 1.75 -10.08 -14.08
CA GLU A 226 2.01 -8.65 -14.27
C GLU A 226 3.16 -8.25 -13.37
N THR A 227 4.13 -7.54 -13.94
CA THR A 227 5.20 -6.89 -13.19
C THR A 227 5.23 -5.41 -13.51
N THR A 228 5.32 -4.59 -12.49
CA THR A 228 5.27 -3.14 -12.61
C THR A 228 6.26 -2.46 -11.69
N ALA A 229 6.73 -1.29 -12.12
CA ALA A 229 7.43 -0.31 -11.31
C ALA A 229 6.48 0.86 -11.05
N LYS A 230 6.33 1.22 -9.80
CA LYS A 230 5.44 2.28 -9.33
C LYS A 230 6.24 3.33 -8.57
N THR A 231 5.90 4.57 -8.74
CA THR A 231 6.43 5.68 -7.94
C THR A 231 5.29 6.57 -7.49
N GLY A 232 5.45 7.21 -6.36
CA GLY A 232 4.39 8.05 -5.84
C GLY A 232 4.82 8.90 -4.64
N PHE A 233 3.82 9.56 -4.11
CA PHE A 233 3.92 10.41 -2.94
C PHE A 233 2.84 10.01 -1.94
N VAL A 234 3.24 9.88 -0.68
CA VAL A 234 2.39 9.57 0.47
C VAL A 234 2.44 10.74 1.44
N HIS A 235 1.29 11.19 1.93
CA HIS A 235 1.18 12.13 3.03
C HIS A 235 0.27 11.56 4.12
N TYR A 236 0.84 11.22 5.26
CA TYR A 236 0.12 10.95 6.50
C TYR A 236 -0.08 12.28 7.23
N VAL A 237 -1.30 12.81 7.23
CA VAL A 237 -1.65 14.13 7.82
C VAL A 237 -1.83 14.05 9.32
N ASN A 238 -2.25 12.87 9.82
CA ASN A 238 -2.63 12.68 11.22
C ASN A 238 -2.53 11.23 11.70
N ALA A 239 -1.47 10.52 11.30
CA ALA A 239 -1.26 9.17 11.80
C ALA A 239 -1.20 9.17 13.34
N LEU A 240 -1.83 8.17 13.96
CA LEU A 240 -1.88 8.09 15.43
C LEU A 240 -0.49 7.74 15.97
N ALA A 241 -0.05 8.47 16.99
CA ALA A 241 1.20 8.25 17.71
C ALA A 241 0.97 8.14 19.22
N ASN A 242 -0.16 7.51 19.60
CA ASN A 242 -0.53 7.32 20.99
C ASN A 242 0.44 6.39 21.71
N THR A 243 0.48 6.53 23.02
CA THR A 243 1.11 5.57 23.94
C THR A 243 0.02 4.93 24.83
N ALA A 244 0.39 3.96 25.66
CA ALA A 244 -0.56 3.39 26.62
C ALA A 244 -1.11 4.46 27.57
N ALA A 245 -0.27 5.38 28.04
CA ALA A 245 -0.64 6.43 28.96
C ALA A 245 -1.29 7.64 28.31
N ASN A 246 -0.92 7.99 27.06
CA ASN A 246 -1.32 9.25 26.42
C ASN A 246 -2.04 9.00 25.08
N LYS A 247 -3.28 9.41 25.02
CA LYS A 247 -4.10 9.41 23.80
C LYS A 247 -4.15 10.80 23.17
N GLY A 248 -4.43 10.87 21.87
CA GLY A 248 -4.50 12.13 21.13
C GLY A 248 -3.16 12.56 20.52
N ASN A 249 -2.08 11.80 20.72
CA ASN A 249 -0.81 12.03 20.04
C ASN A 249 -0.94 11.70 18.55
N LYS A 250 -0.32 12.54 17.72
CA LYS A 250 -0.33 12.39 16.27
C LYS A 250 1.06 12.62 15.68
N VAL A 251 1.31 12.00 14.55
CA VAL A 251 2.45 12.28 13.71
C VAL A 251 1.99 12.60 12.29
N GLU A 252 2.50 13.70 11.75
CA GLU A 252 2.38 14.07 10.35
C GLU A 252 3.70 13.82 9.66
N HIS A 253 3.69 13.13 8.52
CA HIS A 253 4.87 13.00 7.67
C HIS A 253 4.50 12.68 6.23
N HIS A 254 5.44 12.94 5.32
CA HIS A 254 5.29 12.63 3.90
C HIS A 254 6.61 12.12 3.33
N PHE A 255 6.50 11.31 2.30
CA PHE A 255 7.64 10.77 1.57
C PHE A 255 7.27 10.42 0.13
N GLY A 256 8.26 10.44 -0.74
CA GLY A 256 8.21 9.78 -2.03
C GLY A 256 8.61 8.32 -1.89
N TYR A 257 8.07 7.45 -2.75
CA TYR A 257 8.43 6.05 -2.78
C TYR A 257 8.65 5.53 -4.20
N PHE A 258 9.41 4.46 -4.29
CA PHE A 258 9.52 3.60 -5.47
C PHE A 258 9.16 2.19 -5.04
N GLU A 259 8.39 1.48 -5.85
CA GLU A 259 7.85 0.16 -5.54
C GLU A 259 7.99 -0.75 -6.77
N LEU A 260 8.48 -1.98 -6.56
CA LEU A 260 8.43 -3.06 -7.53
C LEU A 260 7.37 -4.05 -7.12
N ILE A 261 6.52 -4.44 -8.07
CA ILE A 261 5.34 -5.26 -7.83
C ILE A 261 5.33 -6.42 -8.80
N GLY A 262 5.05 -7.62 -8.28
CA GLY A 262 4.80 -8.83 -9.06
C GLY A 262 3.48 -9.47 -8.66
N THR A 263 2.55 -9.62 -9.61
CA THR A 263 1.22 -10.19 -9.35
C THR A 263 0.86 -11.27 -10.35
N VAL A 264 0.07 -12.23 -9.90
CA VAL A 264 -0.68 -13.16 -10.75
C VAL A 264 -2.13 -12.73 -10.77
N GLY A 265 -2.75 -12.74 -11.92
CA GLY A 265 -4.12 -12.32 -12.07
C GLY A 265 -4.91 -13.14 -13.08
N PHE A 266 -6.21 -12.94 -13.06
CA PHE A 266 -7.11 -13.59 -14.01
C PHE A 266 -8.21 -12.64 -14.47
N ASP A 267 -8.59 -12.81 -15.75
CA ASP A 267 -9.69 -12.09 -16.39
C ASP A 267 -11.02 -12.84 -16.21
N ILE A 268 -12.06 -12.09 -15.85
CA ILE A 268 -13.45 -12.52 -15.87
C ILE A 268 -14.16 -11.79 -17.00
N ASN A 269 -14.71 -12.56 -17.94
CA ASN A 269 -15.43 -12.04 -19.12
C ASN A 269 -16.94 -12.28 -18.95
N TRP A 270 -17.76 -11.31 -19.38
CA TRP A 270 -19.21 -11.44 -19.47
C TRP A 270 -19.76 -10.76 -20.71
#